data_da0e21d2d0b55da04f430dfaa65cd74d
#
_entry.id   da0e21d2d0b55da04f430dfaa65cd74d
#
_cell.length_a   1.000
_cell.length_b   1.000
_cell.length_c   1.000
_cell.angle_alpha   90.00
_cell.angle_beta   90.00
_cell.angle_gamma   90.00
#
_symmetry.space_group_name_H-M   'P 1'
#
loop_
_entity.id
_entity.type
_entity.pdbx_description
1 polymer ?
#
loop_
_entity_poly.entity_id
_entity_poly.type
_entity_poly.pdbx_seq_one_letter_code
_entity_poly.pdbx_strand_id
1 'polypeptide(L)'
;MKLKAKLPKNFFVGFIFLIMLSSCNSKNDTTGPAVVEIQVNEPASFTNSPFDISKLSSILSLGWLEPVGHTIPTDHIYFSFNQTGTDSIPVYAPGPGLVKQILLRPIAGKQECKVWVEMNAKFSYYLDHVILDSSIKTGNIIKGGQVIGTSGLGNTIDFGAIDSNVNNGFINPARYNSQTVRCGRPLSYFTDPLKSQLYSLVDREGTEKDGWVCVDVPKTLSGNWFYDNGLFNVDGPNVWDTELAFAYDIQHPSRVMISIGGIIGLIGKWNIISTDILPSQANTSTGKITYHLCFIDPNYPNNPPIKKGLMIVQLTDDTHIKVETFTDITLTDAVFDSNAKIYAR
;
A
#
# COMPACT_ATOMS: atom_id res chain seq x y z
N MET A 1 -9.55 18.56 -65.96
CA MET A 1 -10.67 17.71 -66.40
C MET A 1 -11.47 17.35 -65.15
N LYS A 2 -12.63 18.00 -64.95
CA LYS A 2 -13.52 17.86 -63.78
C LYS A 2 -14.52 16.76 -64.09
N LEU A 3 -14.67 15.78 -63.21
CA LEU A 3 -15.87 14.96 -63.19
C LEU A 3 -16.52 15.00 -61.83
N LYS A 4 -17.71 15.63 -61.80
CA LYS A 4 -18.69 15.57 -60.74
C LYS A 4 -19.54 14.33 -60.90
N ALA A 5 -19.70 13.53 -59.84
CA ALA A 5 -20.75 12.53 -59.81
C ALA A 5 -21.76 12.89 -58.71
N LYS A 6 -23.03 12.88 -59.14
CA LYS A 6 -24.24 13.24 -58.37
C LYS A 6 -24.71 12.07 -57.50
N LEU A 7 -25.17 12.38 -56.30
CA LEU A 7 -25.99 11.52 -55.45
C LEU A 7 -27.44 11.47 -55.98
N PRO A 8 -28.15 10.35 -55.84
CA PRO A 8 -29.60 10.34 -55.93
C PRO A 8 -30.26 10.34 -54.54
N LYS A 9 -31.37 11.07 -54.49
CA LYS A 9 -32.27 11.23 -53.36
C LYS A 9 -33.30 10.08 -53.30
N ASN A 10 -33.61 9.69 -52.03
CA ASN A 10 -34.92 9.28 -51.49
C ASN A 10 -35.68 8.11 -52.12
N PHE A 11 -35.89 7.09 -51.28
CA PHE A 11 -37.23 6.49 -51.17
C PHE A 11 -37.44 5.91 -49.77
N PHE A 12 -38.39 6.53 -49.04
CA PHE A 12 -38.91 6.04 -47.76
C PHE A 12 -40.06 5.08 -48.10
N VAL A 13 -39.92 3.80 -47.73
CA VAL A 13 -41.06 2.87 -47.76
C VAL A 13 -41.21 2.35 -46.33
N GLY A 14 -42.25 2.86 -45.66
CA GLY A 14 -42.67 2.37 -44.37
C GLY A 14 -43.31 0.99 -44.49
N PHE A 15 -42.73 0.04 -43.79
CA PHE A 15 -43.33 -1.27 -43.56
C PHE A 15 -43.86 -1.32 -42.14
N ILE A 16 -45.20 -1.26 -42.01
CA ILE A 16 -45.90 -1.54 -40.75
C ILE A 16 -45.91 -3.07 -40.57
N PHE A 17 -45.09 -3.55 -39.62
CA PHE A 17 -45.17 -4.93 -39.19
C PHE A 17 -46.12 -5.06 -37.99
N LEU A 18 -47.30 -5.63 -38.22
CA LEU A 18 -48.23 -6.03 -37.19
C LEU A 18 -47.69 -7.25 -36.47
N ILE A 19 -47.10 -7.12 -35.27
CA ILE A 19 -46.67 -8.26 -34.48
C ILE A 19 -47.84 -8.72 -33.63
N MET A 20 -48.39 -9.90 -34.00
CA MET A 20 -49.26 -10.65 -33.10
C MET A 20 -48.49 -11.17 -31.92
N LEU A 21 -48.85 -10.73 -30.76
CA LEU A 21 -48.36 -11.29 -29.48
C LEU A 21 -49.02 -12.64 -29.25
N SER A 22 -48.35 -13.72 -29.57
CA SER A 22 -48.71 -15.02 -29.06
C SER A 22 -47.97 -15.18 -27.72
N SER A 23 -48.74 -15.17 -26.64
CA SER A 23 -48.31 -15.47 -25.28
C SER A 23 -47.91 -16.94 -25.19
N CYS A 24 -46.60 -17.23 -25.29
CA CYS A 24 -46.06 -18.52 -24.85
C CYS A 24 -45.54 -18.32 -23.41
N ASN A 25 -46.26 -18.88 -22.47
CA ASN A 25 -45.88 -19.00 -21.06
C ASN A 25 -44.77 -20.06 -20.96
N SER A 26 -43.52 -19.71 -21.23
CA SER A 26 -42.38 -20.56 -20.88
C SER A 26 -41.91 -20.16 -19.50
N LYS A 27 -42.15 -21.02 -18.50
CA LYS A 27 -41.46 -20.97 -17.22
C LYS A 27 -39.96 -21.15 -17.51
N ASN A 28 -39.21 -20.06 -17.58
CA ASN A 28 -37.76 -20.14 -17.53
C ASN A 28 -37.37 -20.30 -16.04
N ASP A 29 -37.17 -21.54 -15.63
CA ASP A 29 -36.37 -21.88 -14.45
C ASP A 29 -34.91 -21.47 -14.74
N THR A 30 -34.58 -20.19 -14.59
CA THR A 30 -33.22 -19.72 -14.46
C THR A 30 -32.82 -19.85 -12.99
N THR A 31 -32.53 -21.08 -12.55
CA THR A 31 -31.77 -21.31 -11.33
C THR A 31 -30.30 -21.04 -11.64
N GLY A 32 -29.94 -19.77 -11.85
CA GLY A 32 -28.58 -19.33 -11.64
C GLY A 32 -28.26 -19.50 -10.13
N PRO A 33 -26.98 -19.76 -9.76
CA PRO A 33 -26.63 -19.85 -8.35
C PRO A 33 -27.12 -18.59 -7.64
N ALA A 34 -27.89 -18.77 -6.57
CA ALA A 34 -28.40 -17.68 -5.77
C ALA A 34 -27.20 -16.81 -5.36
N VAL A 35 -27.18 -15.55 -5.76
CA VAL A 35 -26.20 -14.59 -5.28
C VAL A 35 -26.51 -14.41 -3.79
N VAL A 36 -25.70 -15.05 -2.95
CA VAL A 36 -25.82 -14.87 -1.51
C VAL A 36 -25.24 -13.50 -1.18
N GLU A 37 -26.10 -12.52 -1.01
CA GLU A 37 -25.71 -11.19 -0.55
C GLU A 37 -25.27 -11.31 0.91
N ILE A 38 -23.97 -11.06 1.17
CA ILE A 38 -23.46 -11.04 2.53
C ILE A 38 -23.89 -9.72 3.15
N GLN A 39 -24.91 -9.78 4.00
CA GLN A 39 -25.36 -8.63 4.80
C GLN A 39 -24.38 -8.45 5.97
N VAL A 40 -23.28 -7.72 5.75
CA VAL A 40 -22.42 -7.23 6.84
C VAL A 40 -22.87 -5.82 7.16
N ASN A 41 -23.31 -5.61 8.42
CA ASN A 41 -23.75 -4.29 8.87
C ASN A 41 -22.64 -3.25 8.70
N GLU A 42 -22.98 -2.10 8.21
CA GLU A 42 -22.11 -0.93 8.19
C GLU A 42 -22.09 -0.23 9.58
N PRO A 43 -20.95 0.16 10.11
CA PRO A 43 -19.59 -0.01 9.56
C PRO A 43 -19.06 -1.45 9.73
N ALA A 44 -18.17 -1.87 8.82
CA ALA A 44 -17.50 -3.16 8.93
C ALA A 44 -16.71 -3.26 10.24
N SER A 45 -16.74 -4.43 10.88
CA SER A 45 -16.03 -4.68 12.12
C SER A 45 -15.47 -6.09 12.18
N PHE A 46 -14.31 -6.23 12.80
CA PHE A 46 -13.67 -7.50 13.08
C PHE A 46 -13.95 -7.95 14.50
N THR A 47 -14.51 -9.14 14.64
CA THR A 47 -14.84 -9.72 15.95
C THR A 47 -13.90 -10.85 16.36
N ASN A 48 -12.99 -11.25 15.47
CA ASN A 48 -12.05 -12.34 15.70
C ASN A 48 -10.64 -11.87 15.40
N SER A 49 -9.65 -12.33 16.17
CA SER A 49 -8.24 -12.15 15.82
C SER A 49 -7.89 -13.05 14.62
N PRO A 50 -7.08 -12.56 13.66
CA PRO A 50 -6.56 -13.41 12.60
C PRO A 50 -5.57 -14.47 13.11
N PHE A 51 -5.09 -14.36 14.35
CA PHE A 51 -4.15 -15.28 14.98
C PHE A 51 -4.44 -15.46 16.45
N ASP A 52 -3.90 -16.52 17.05
CA ASP A 52 -3.78 -16.62 18.51
C ASP A 52 -2.85 -15.48 18.99
N ILE A 53 -3.40 -14.55 19.77
CA ILE A 53 -2.69 -13.37 20.26
C ILE A 53 -1.45 -13.76 21.08
N SER A 54 -1.50 -14.89 21.81
CA SER A 54 -0.34 -15.38 22.60
C SER A 54 0.86 -15.77 21.76
N LYS A 55 0.69 -15.94 20.44
CA LYS A 55 1.76 -16.26 19.49
C LYS A 55 2.39 -15.02 18.88
N LEU A 56 1.78 -13.85 19.05
CA LEU A 56 2.29 -12.58 18.51
C LEU A 56 3.43 -12.06 19.39
N SER A 57 4.51 -11.59 18.75
CA SER A 57 5.59 -10.85 19.42
C SER A 57 5.33 -9.34 19.38
N SER A 58 4.87 -8.84 18.25
CA SER A 58 4.56 -7.42 18.04
C SER A 58 3.69 -7.22 16.82
N ILE A 59 3.18 -6.00 16.66
CA ILE A 59 2.50 -5.53 15.46
C ILE A 59 3.25 -4.29 14.98
N LEU A 60 3.70 -4.27 13.72
CA LEU A 60 4.23 -3.08 13.08
C LEU A 60 3.09 -2.32 12.41
N SER A 61 3.02 -1.02 12.66
CA SER A 61 1.96 -0.15 12.15
C SER A 61 2.09 0.13 10.64
N LEU A 62 1.10 0.83 10.07
CA LEU A 62 1.17 1.36 8.71
C LEU A 62 2.43 2.22 8.53
N GLY A 63 2.97 2.23 7.31
CA GLY A 63 4.06 3.13 6.95
C GLY A 63 5.47 2.55 7.07
N TRP A 64 5.61 1.22 7.18
CA TRP A 64 6.93 0.58 7.15
C TRP A 64 7.67 0.93 5.86
N LEU A 65 8.98 1.20 6.00
CA LEU A 65 9.89 1.47 4.89
C LEU A 65 10.94 0.37 4.84
N GLU A 66 11.10 -0.28 3.70
CA GLU A 66 12.12 -1.31 3.44
C GLU A 66 12.49 -1.33 1.96
N PRO A 67 13.28 -0.36 1.48
CA PRO A 67 13.78 -0.33 0.11
C PRO A 67 14.78 -1.48 -0.17
N VAL A 68 14.76 -2.17 -1.30
CA VAL A 68 13.75 -2.09 -2.36
C VAL A 68 12.62 -3.06 -2.02
N GLY A 69 11.38 -2.73 -2.29
CA GLY A 69 10.20 -3.54 -1.97
C GLY A 69 9.14 -2.70 -1.27
N HIS A 70 9.54 -1.81 -0.38
CA HIS A 70 8.69 -0.83 0.28
C HIS A 70 9.45 0.50 0.41
N THR A 71 9.71 1.13 -0.73
CA THR A 71 10.40 2.43 -0.77
C THR A 71 9.52 3.55 -0.22
N ILE A 72 8.21 3.49 -0.49
CA ILE A 72 7.20 4.37 0.11
C ILE A 72 6.49 3.68 1.28
N PRO A 73 5.84 4.43 2.19
CA PRO A 73 5.12 3.88 3.34
C PRO A 73 4.12 2.78 2.96
N THR A 74 4.19 1.62 3.63
CA THR A 74 3.29 0.49 3.38
C THR A 74 1.85 0.77 3.77
N ASP A 75 0.91 0.20 3.03
CA ASP A 75 -0.54 0.29 3.23
C ASP A 75 -1.13 -0.90 4.01
N HIS A 76 -0.28 -1.59 4.76
CA HIS A 76 -0.64 -2.72 5.61
C HIS A 76 0.20 -2.71 6.89
N ILE A 77 -0.32 -3.41 7.89
CA ILE A 77 0.38 -3.70 9.13
C ILE A 77 0.97 -5.10 9.07
N TYR A 78 1.95 -5.38 9.92
CA TYR A 78 2.57 -6.68 10.02
C TYR A 78 2.31 -7.29 11.38
N PHE A 79 1.73 -8.49 11.40
CA PHE A 79 1.69 -9.33 12.58
C PHE A 79 2.99 -10.15 12.65
N SER A 80 3.80 -9.90 13.65
CA SER A 80 5.06 -10.61 13.90
C SER A 80 4.86 -11.68 14.96
N PHE A 81 5.52 -12.84 14.79
CA PHE A 81 5.34 -14.01 15.65
C PHE A 81 6.57 -14.32 16.50
N ASN A 82 6.34 -14.88 17.69
CA ASN A 82 7.38 -15.36 18.62
C ASN A 82 8.08 -16.66 18.15
N GLN A 83 7.97 -17.01 16.87
CA GLN A 83 8.49 -18.31 16.43
C GLN A 83 9.98 -18.29 16.12
N THR A 84 10.64 -19.31 16.66
CA THR A 84 11.97 -19.78 16.24
C THR A 84 11.78 -21.18 15.67
N GLY A 85 11.39 -21.31 14.40
CA GLY A 85 11.26 -22.64 13.81
C GLY A 85 10.28 -22.78 12.66
N THR A 86 9.99 -24.04 12.30
CA THR A 86 9.17 -24.44 11.14
C THR A 86 7.68 -24.58 11.45
N ASP A 87 7.24 -24.24 12.67
CA ASP A 87 5.84 -24.39 13.05
C ASP A 87 4.96 -23.39 12.31
N SER A 88 3.94 -23.86 11.64
CA SER A 88 2.96 -23.03 10.99
C SER A 88 1.87 -22.61 11.99
N ILE A 89 1.53 -21.31 11.99
CA ILE A 89 0.48 -20.74 12.85
C ILE A 89 -0.86 -20.76 12.10
N PRO A 90 -1.96 -21.24 12.72
CA PRO A 90 -3.29 -21.13 12.12
C PRO A 90 -3.66 -19.66 11.83
N VAL A 91 -4.22 -19.43 10.64
CA VAL A 91 -4.74 -18.13 10.19
C VAL A 91 -6.26 -18.21 10.18
N TYR A 92 -6.90 -17.27 10.87
CA TYR A 92 -8.36 -17.17 10.97
C TYR A 92 -8.85 -15.94 10.19
N ALA A 93 -10.06 -16.04 9.63
CA ALA A 93 -10.74 -14.87 9.08
C ALA A 93 -11.16 -13.92 10.20
N PRO A 94 -10.72 -12.65 10.22
CA PRO A 94 -11.08 -11.69 11.28
C PRO A 94 -12.56 -11.29 11.22
N GLY A 95 -13.17 -11.36 10.05
CA GLY A 95 -14.58 -11.10 9.80
C GLY A 95 -15.13 -11.98 8.66
N PRO A 96 -16.45 -12.09 8.53
CA PRO A 96 -17.09 -12.85 7.45
C PRO A 96 -16.93 -12.09 6.13
N GLY A 97 -16.97 -12.83 5.00
CA GLY A 97 -16.94 -12.20 3.69
C GLY A 97 -16.83 -13.17 2.53
N LEU A 98 -16.83 -12.61 1.33
CA LEU A 98 -16.62 -13.32 0.07
C LEU A 98 -15.11 -13.32 -0.27
N VAL A 99 -14.52 -14.47 -0.46
CA VAL A 99 -13.16 -14.58 -1.02
C VAL A 99 -13.18 -14.05 -2.45
N LYS A 100 -12.72 -12.81 -2.63
CA LYS A 100 -12.81 -12.10 -3.90
C LYS A 100 -11.70 -12.48 -4.86
N GLN A 101 -10.49 -12.64 -4.31
CA GLN A 101 -9.29 -12.92 -5.08
C GLN A 101 -8.27 -13.69 -4.24
N ILE A 102 -7.56 -14.58 -4.90
CA ILE A 102 -6.38 -15.26 -4.36
C ILE A 102 -5.25 -15.04 -5.36
N LEU A 103 -4.20 -14.36 -4.92
CA LEU A 103 -2.98 -14.15 -5.70
C LEU A 103 -1.89 -15.07 -5.17
N LEU A 104 -1.47 -16.03 -5.99
CA LEU A 104 -0.41 -16.98 -5.64
C LEU A 104 0.95 -16.28 -5.64
N ARG A 105 1.73 -16.53 -4.60
CA ARG A 105 3.11 -16.04 -4.42
C ARG A 105 4.00 -17.23 -4.02
N PRO A 106 4.50 -18.03 -4.97
CA PRO A 106 5.36 -19.15 -4.65
C PRO A 106 6.71 -18.66 -4.09
N ILE A 107 7.01 -19.05 -2.86
CA ILE A 107 8.26 -18.69 -2.17
C ILE A 107 8.93 -19.99 -1.68
N ALA A 108 10.17 -20.21 -2.08
CA ALA A 108 10.99 -21.35 -1.64
C ALA A 108 10.25 -22.71 -1.69
N GLY A 109 9.48 -22.95 -2.75
CA GLY A 109 8.76 -24.21 -2.97
C GLY A 109 7.43 -24.33 -2.22
N LYS A 110 7.03 -23.35 -1.41
CA LYS A 110 5.69 -23.27 -0.82
C LYS A 110 4.79 -22.34 -1.62
N GLN A 111 3.50 -22.65 -1.66
CA GLN A 111 2.48 -21.84 -2.32
C GLN A 111 1.89 -20.86 -1.29
N GLU A 112 2.60 -19.78 -1.04
CA GLU A 112 2.01 -18.65 -0.31
C GLU A 112 1.06 -17.88 -1.21
N CYS A 113 0.14 -17.17 -0.62
CA CYS A 113 -0.79 -16.33 -1.36
C CYS A 113 -1.21 -15.10 -0.55
N LYS A 114 -1.65 -14.10 -1.29
CA LYS A 114 -2.44 -12.97 -0.80
C LYS A 114 -3.92 -13.27 -1.07
N VAL A 115 -4.74 -13.24 -0.03
CA VAL A 115 -6.18 -13.47 -0.10
C VAL A 115 -6.94 -12.21 0.22
N TRP A 116 -7.82 -11.78 -0.69
CA TRP A 116 -8.76 -10.67 -0.48
C TRP A 116 -10.13 -11.18 -0.13
N VAL A 117 -10.73 -10.59 0.90
CA VAL A 117 -12.06 -10.90 1.39
C VAL A 117 -12.89 -9.62 1.39
N GLU A 118 -13.97 -9.61 0.61
CA GLU A 118 -14.96 -8.54 0.54
C GLU A 118 -16.02 -8.77 1.61
N MET A 119 -16.10 -7.90 2.61
CA MET A 119 -17.12 -7.97 3.65
C MET A 119 -18.42 -7.32 3.20
N ASN A 120 -18.33 -6.22 2.46
CA ASN A 120 -19.45 -5.53 1.83
C ASN A 120 -18.94 -4.70 0.64
N ALA A 121 -19.82 -3.99 -0.06
CA ALA A 121 -19.50 -3.21 -1.26
C ALA A 121 -18.47 -2.08 -1.04
N LYS A 122 -18.22 -1.68 0.22
CA LYS A 122 -17.32 -0.57 0.56
C LYS A 122 -16.08 -1.01 1.31
N PHE A 123 -16.07 -2.22 1.84
CA PHE A 123 -15.03 -2.67 2.74
C PHE A 123 -14.52 -4.06 2.40
N SER A 124 -13.23 -4.19 2.33
CA SER A 124 -12.51 -5.46 2.19
C SER A 124 -11.28 -5.48 3.09
N TYR A 125 -10.80 -6.68 3.37
CA TYR A 125 -9.51 -6.89 3.98
C TYR A 125 -8.70 -7.91 3.19
N TYR A 126 -7.40 -7.95 3.44
CA TYR A 126 -6.54 -9.00 2.92
C TYR A 126 -5.52 -9.47 3.95
N LEU A 127 -5.09 -10.69 3.74
CA LEU A 127 -3.95 -11.30 4.42
C LEU A 127 -2.97 -11.76 3.34
N ASP A 128 -1.68 -11.46 3.50
CA ASP A 128 -0.62 -11.90 2.60
C ASP A 128 0.35 -12.84 3.34
N HIS A 129 1.12 -13.64 2.60
CA HIS A 129 2.00 -14.68 3.12
C HIS A 129 1.27 -15.84 3.82
N VAL A 130 0.05 -16.16 3.36
CA VAL A 130 -0.76 -17.26 3.89
C VAL A 130 -0.63 -18.50 2.99
N ILE A 131 -0.46 -19.68 3.59
CA ILE A 131 -0.66 -20.98 2.93
C ILE A 131 -2.11 -21.35 3.15
N LEU A 132 -2.97 -21.14 2.14
CA LEU A 132 -4.42 -21.37 2.26
C LEU A 132 -4.75 -22.86 2.37
N ASP A 133 -5.78 -23.16 3.17
CA ASP A 133 -6.43 -24.48 3.13
C ASP A 133 -6.98 -24.75 1.74
N SER A 134 -6.86 -25.98 1.29
CA SER A 134 -7.25 -26.40 -0.06
C SER A 134 -8.75 -26.25 -0.35
N SER A 135 -9.59 -26.16 0.68
CA SER A 135 -11.02 -25.90 0.57
C SER A 135 -11.36 -24.43 0.27
N ILE A 136 -10.45 -23.49 0.56
CA ILE A 136 -10.67 -22.06 0.34
C ILE A 136 -10.40 -21.69 -1.12
N LYS A 137 -11.43 -21.19 -1.80
CA LYS A 137 -11.42 -20.81 -3.22
C LYS A 137 -12.03 -19.42 -3.41
N THR A 138 -11.65 -18.76 -4.48
CA THR A 138 -12.37 -17.58 -4.97
C THR A 138 -13.85 -17.90 -5.15
N GLY A 139 -14.73 -17.03 -4.67
CA GLY A 139 -16.17 -17.23 -4.66
C GLY A 139 -16.71 -17.91 -3.39
N ASN A 140 -15.87 -18.42 -2.50
CA ASN A 140 -16.35 -18.95 -1.23
C ASN A 140 -16.73 -17.83 -0.26
N ILE A 141 -17.78 -18.10 0.51
CA ILE A 141 -18.14 -17.29 1.67
C ILE A 141 -17.45 -17.91 2.88
N ILE A 142 -16.71 -17.11 3.63
CA ILE A 142 -16.04 -17.50 4.87
C ILE A 142 -16.69 -16.80 6.05
N LYS A 143 -16.62 -17.45 7.22
CA LYS A 143 -17.17 -16.92 8.48
C LYS A 143 -16.05 -16.29 9.31
N GLY A 144 -16.38 -15.28 10.11
CA GLY A 144 -15.48 -14.79 11.14
C GLY A 144 -15.05 -15.92 12.09
N GLY A 145 -13.75 -15.99 12.40
CA GLY A 145 -13.14 -17.06 13.19
C GLY A 145 -12.91 -18.38 12.46
N GLN A 146 -13.29 -18.50 11.19
CA GLN A 146 -12.99 -19.70 10.38
C GLN A 146 -11.49 -19.79 10.12
N VAL A 147 -10.89 -20.98 10.32
CA VAL A 147 -9.52 -21.26 9.85
C VAL A 147 -9.51 -21.21 8.32
N ILE A 148 -8.65 -20.40 7.75
CA ILE A 148 -8.49 -20.25 6.30
C ILE A 148 -7.15 -20.79 5.78
N GLY A 149 -6.23 -21.10 6.68
CA GLY A 149 -4.91 -21.59 6.32
C GLY A 149 -3.93 -21.51 7.48
N THR A 150 -2.65 -21.41 7.14
CA THR A 150 -1.55 -21.26 8.09
C THR A 150 -0.59 -20.17 7.62
N SER A 151 0.27 -19.70 8.52
CA SER A 151 1.36 -18.79 8.17
C SER A 151 2.30 -19.42 7.14
N GLY A 152 2.87 -18.56 6.28
CA GLY A 152 3.89 -18.94 5.32
C GLY A 152 5.27 -19.21 5.97
N LEU A 153 6.34 -18.98 5.18
CA LEU A 153 7.72 -19.23 5.62
C LEU A 153 8.29 -18.13 6.51
N GLY A 154 7.73 -16.92 6.42
CA GLY A 154 8.18 -15.77 7.20
C GLY A 154 7.63 -15.76 8.62
N ASN A 155 8.27 -14.94 9.47
CA ASN A 155 7.78 -14.68 10.84
C ASN A 155 6.75 -13.56 10.89
N THR A 156 6.24 -13.14 9.75
CA THR A 156 5.27 -12.05 9.62
C THR A 156 4.16 -12.41 8.64
N ILE A 157 2.98 -11.85 8.88
CA ILE A 157 1.87 -11.82 7.94
C ILE A 157 1.40 -10.39 7.78
N ASP A 158 1.22 -9.98 6.51
CA ASP A 158 0.68 -8.66 6.18
C ASP A 158 -0.84 -8.67 6.34
N PHE A 159 -1.37 -7.64 6.94
CA PHE A 159 -2.80 -7.44 7.08
C PHE A 159 -3.20 -6.03 6.67
N GLY A 160 -4.06 -5.92 5.67
CA GLY A 160 -4.57 -4.66 5.18
C GLY A 160 -6.08 -4.57 5.21
N ALA A 161 -6.59 -3.36 5.39
CA ALA A 161 -8.00 -3.01 5.29
C ALA A 161 -8.17 -1.98 4.18
N ILE A 162 -9.18 -2.18 3.32
CA ILE A 162 -9.52 -1.28 2.23
C ILE A 162 -10.93 -0.76 2.50
N ASP A 163 -11.06 0.53 2.72
CA ASP A 163 -12.34 1.18 3.02
C ASP A 163 -12.58 2.31 2.01
N SER A 164 -13.59 2.18 1.18
CA SER A 164 -13.94 3.18 0.17
C SER A 164 -14.32 4.55 0.75
N ASN A 165 -14.65 4.62 2.04
CA ASN A 165 -14.93 5.87 2.74
C ASN A 165 -13.66 6.61 3.20
N VAL A 166 -12.50 5.94 3.19
CA VAL A 166 -11.22 6.53 3.61
C VAL A 166 -10.64 7.39 2.48
N ASN A 167 -10.10 8.55 2.88
CA ASN A 167 -9.26 9.40 2.03
C ASN A 167 -7.99 9.73 2.81
N ASN A 168 -6.85 9.18 2.38
CA ASN A 168 -5.56 9.36 3.05
C ASN A 168 -4.87 10.70 2.73
N GLY A 169 -5.44 11.53 1.84
CA GLY A 169 -4.93 12.87 1.57
C GLY A 169 -3.68 12.92 0.67
N PHE A 170 -3.43 11.89 -0.13
CA PHE A 170 -2.36 11.93 -1.13
C PHE A 170 -2.51 13.14 -2.06
N ILE A 171 -1.42 13.86 -2.31
CA ILE A 171 -1.42 15.03 -3.21
C ILE A 171 -1.81 14.61 -4.63
N ASN A 172 -1.27 13.49 -5.10
CA ASN A 172 -1.66 12.91 -6.39
C ASN A 172 -2.05 11.44 -6.23
N PRO A 173 -3.33 11.14 -5.91
CA PRO A 173 -3.77 9.77 -5.69
C PRO A 173 -3.69 8.88 -6.95
N ALA A 174 -3.56 9.47 -8.15
CA ALA A 174 -3.37 8.71 -9.38
C ALA A 174 -2.00 8.00 -9.47
N ARG A 175 -1.04 8.37 -8.61
CA ARG A 175 0.27 7.71 -8.50
C ARG A 175 0.22 6.38 -7.73
N TYR A 176 -0.92 5.99 -7.18
CA TYR A 176 -1.06 4.82 -6.32
C TYR A 176 -2.18 3.91 -6.82
N ASN A 177 -2.09 2.63 -6.50
CA ASN A 177 -3.19 1.71 -6.70
C ASN A 177 -4.35 2.00 -5.71
N SER A 178 -5.53 1.45 -5.99
CA SER A 178 -6.72 1.69 -5.18
C SER A 178 -6.59 1.15 -3.74
N GLN A 179 -5.80 0.10 -3.52
CA GLN A 179 -5.52 -0.48 -2.20
C GLN A 179 -4.85 0.56 -1.31
N THR A 180 -3.79 1.21 -1.79
CA THR A 180 -3.04 2.25 -1.07
C THR A 180 -3.88 3.51 -0.83
N VAL A 181 -4.59 3.99 -1.88
CA VAL A 181 -5.43 5.20 -1.78
C VAL A 181 -6.55 5.03 -0.74
N ARG A 182 -7.10 3.82 -0.64
CA ARG A 182 -8.23 3.49 0.25
C ARG A 182 -7.81 2.68 1.49
N CYS A 183 -6.53 2.67 1.80
CA CYS A 183 -6.01 1.99 2.98
C CYS A 183 -6.69 2.53 4.25
N GLY A 184 -7.41 1.68 4.95
CA GLY A 184 -7.95 1.94 6.28
C GLY A 184 -6.89 1.67 7.35
N ARG A 185 -7.22 1.96 8.60
CA ARG A 185 -6.41 1.63 9.77
C ARG A 185 -6.81 0.27 10.30
N PRO A 186 -6.12 -0.83 9.98
CA PRO A 186 -6.64 -2.19 10.16
C PRO A 186 -7.08 -2.50 11.59
N LEU A 187 -6.32 -2.04 12.61
CA LEU A 187 -6.64 -2.31 14.00
C LEU A 187 -7.88 -1.54 14.49
N SER A 188 -8.18 -0.40 13.88
CA SER A 188 -9.34 0.42 14.30
C SER A 188 -10.68 -0.26 14.06
N TYR A 189 -10.74 -1.23 13.15
CA TYR A 189 -11.96 -1.98 12.81
C TYR A 189 -12.24 -3.15 13.76
N PHE A 190 -11.32 -3.52 14.64
CA PHE A 190 -11.59 -4.54 15.65
C PHE A 190 -12.51 -4.01 16.77
N THR A 191 -13.31 -4.90 17.34
CA THR A 191 -14.16 -4.60 18.50
C THR A 191 -13.41 -4.88 19.81
N ASP A 192 -13.76 -4.17 20.89
CA ASP A 192 -13.23 -4.47 22.22
C ASP A 192 -13.82 -5.78 22.78
N PRO A 193 -13.03 -6.51 23.61
CA PRO A 193 -11.72 -6.16 24.15
C PRO A 193 -10.54 -6.45 23.21
N LEU A 194 -10.80 -7.11 22.07
CA LEU A 194 -9.77 -7.56 21.13
C LEU A 194 -8.96 -6.37 20.57
N LYS A 195 -9.64 -5.29 20.22
CA LYS A 195 -9.01 -4.05 19.75
C LYS A 195 -7.93 -3.56 20.73
N SER A 196 -8.28 -3.42 22.00
CA SER A 196 -7.34 -2.96 23.03
C SER A 196 -6.15 -3.92 23.18
N GLN A 197 -6.38 -5.23 23.11
CA GLN A 197 -5.32 -6.24 23.18
C GLN A 197 -4.34 -6.10 21.99
N LEU A 198 -4.84 -5.94 20.77
CA LEU A 198 -4.01 -5.79 19.59
C LEU A 198 -3.20 -4.48 19.62
N TYR A 199 -3.83 -3.36 20.00
CA TYR A 199 -3.12 -2.09 20.14
C TYR A 199 -2.00 -2.12 21.20
N SER A 200 -2.13 -2.96 22.23
CA SER A 200 -1.07 -3.11 23.25
C SER A 200 0.20 -3.80 22.70
N LEU A 201 0.09 -4.50 21.58
CA LEU A 201 1.21 -5.17 20.90
C LEU A 201 1.88 -4.30 19.84
N VAL A 202 1.34 -3.10 19.57
CA VAL A 202 1.91 -2.23 18.52
C VAL A 202 3.23 -1.63 18.99
N ASP A 203 4.29 -1.97 18.25
CA ASP A 203 5.63 -1.48 18.46
C ASP A 203 5.82 -0.10 17.83
N ARG A 204 5.28 0.93 18.51
CA ARG A 204 5.37 2.32 18.10
C ARG A 204 5.27 3.24 19.33
N GLU A 205 6.18 4.19 19.43
CA GLU A 205 6.19 5.22 20.48
C GLU A 205 4.97 6.14 20.39
N GLY A 206 4.61 6.73 21.52
CA GLY A 206 3.49 7.68 21.62
C GLY A 206 2.13 7.00 21.67
N THR A 207 1.09 7.81 21.58
CA THR A 207 -0.33 7.39 21.68
C THR A 207 -0.98 7.07 20.33
N GLU A 208 -0.44 7.63 19.25
CA GLU A 208 -0.86 7.30 17.89
C GLU A 208 -0.20 5.97 17.50
N LYS A 209 -1.00 4.92 17.32
CA LYS A 209 -0.55 3.53 17.12
C LYS A 209 -0.81 2.99 15.72
N ASP A 210 -1.64 3.64 14.92
CA ASP A 210 -2.02 3.14 13.59
C ASP A 210 -0.93 3.34 12.53
N GLY A 211 -0.09 4.39 12.69
CA GLY A 211 0.88 4.79 11.68
C GLY A 211 0.25 5.53 10.49
N TRP A 212 1.06 5.82 9.48
CA TRP A 212 0.65 6.65 8.34
C TRP A 212 1.08 6.07 7.00
N VAL A 213 0.12 5.84 6.12
CA VAL A 213 0.38 5.44 4.73
C VAL A 213 0.70 6.66 3.84
N CYS A 214 0.21 7.83 4.22
CA CYS A 214 0.46 9.10 3.55
C CYS A 214 1.07 10.10 4.52
N VAL A 215 2.17 10.70 4.13
CA VAL A 215 2.90 11.74 4.87
C VAL A 215 3.09 12.99 4.01
N ASP A 216 2.29 13.13 2.96
CA ASP A 216 2.33 14.26 2.04
C ASP A 216 1.95 15.56 2.77
N VAL A 217 2.81 16.57 2.65
CA VAL A 217 2.51 17.93 3.09
C VAL A 217 2.59 18.84 1.86
N PRO A 218 1.46 19.46 1.44
CA PRO A 218 1.44 20.30 0.24
C PRO A 218 2.51 21.40 0.26
N LYS A 219 3.13 21.63 -0.91
CA LYS A 219 4.17 22.66 -1.12
C LYS A 219 5.47 22.44 -0.33
N THR A 220 5.66 21.27 0.26
CA THR A 220 6.89 20.92 0.98
C THR A 220 7.54 19.67 0.40
N LEU A 221 8.72 19.33 0.89
CA LEU A 221 9.42 18.13 0.46
C LEU A 221 8.84 16.84 1.09
N SER A 222 8.13 16.95 2.21
CA SER A 222 7.55 15.79 2.90
C SER A 222 6.56 15.04 2.01
N GLY A 223 6.68 13.72 1.95
CA GLY A 223 5.82 12.85 1.17
C GLY A 223 6.56 11.95 0.20
N ASN A 224 5.79 11.34 -0.70
CA ASN A 224 6.27 10.41 -1.69
C ASN A 224 6.52 11.09 -3.04
N TRP A 225 7.60 10.67 -3.70
CA TRP A 225 8.05 11.19 -4.97
C TRP A 225 8.38 10.03 -5.92
N PHE A 226 8.10 10.22 -7.21
CA PHE A 226 8.25 9.20 -8.23
C PHE A 226 9.17 9.71 -9.35
N TYR A 227 10.12 8.90 -9.77
CA TYR A 227 11.02 9.26 -10.87
C TYR A 227 10.23 9.68 -12.11
N ASP A 228 10.45 10.90 -12.56
CA ASP A 228 9.77 11.47 -13.72
C ASP A 228 10.55 11.19 -15.00
N ASN A 229 10.28 10.06 -15.62
CA ASN A 229 10.83 9.65 -16.91
C ASN A 229 9.77 9.68 -18.03
N GLY A 230 8.62 10.32 -17.80
CA GLY A 230 7.48 10.33 -18.71
C GLY A 230 6.68 9.02 -18.75
N LEU A 231 7.09 7.99 -17.98
CA LEU A 231 6.37 6.74 -17.83
C LEU A 231 5.71 6.70 -16.46
N PHE A 232 4.44 6.36 -16.45
CA PHE A 232 3.69 6.19 -15.22
C PHE A 232 3.23 4.74 -15.11
N ASN A 233 3.72 4.04 -14.09
CA ASN A 233 3.31 2.66 -13.82
C ASN A 233 3.16 2.46 -12.31
N VAL A 234 1.94 2.18 -11.85
CA VAL A 234 1.63 1.93 -10.43
C VAL A 234 1.88 0.49 -9.99
N ASP A 235 1.96 -0.46 -10.94
CA ASP A 235 2.02 -1.89 -10.64
C ASP A 235 3.07 -2.61 -11.51
N GLY A 236 4.02 -1.88 -12.10
CA GLY A 236 5.05 -2.46 -12.95
C GLY A 236 6.16 -3.18 -12.17
N PRO A 237 6.90 -4.07 -12.82
CA PRO A 237 8.13 -4.61 -12.23
C PRO A 237 9.11 -3.46 -11.94
N ASN A 238 9.78 -3.52 -10.79
CA ASN A 238 10.73 -2.51 -10.31
C ASN A 238 10.13 -1.12 -10.08
N VAL A 239 8.83 -1.01 -9.86
CA VAL A 239 8.20 0.27 -9.49
C VAL A 239 8.88 0.90 -8.26
N TRP A 240 9.27 0.09 -7.30
CA TRP A 240 9.93 0.51 -6.06
C TRP A 240 11.30 1.17 -6.28
N ASP A 241 12.01 0.83 -7.38
CA ASP A 241 13.27 1.49 -7.75
C ASP A 241 13.07 2.95 -8.13
N THR A 242 11.88 3.28 -8.65
CA THR A 242 11.52 4.62 -9.11
C THR A 242 11.00 5.54 -8.01
N GLU A 243 10.84 5.02 -6.79
CA GLU A 243 10.24 5.72 -5.67
C GLU A 243 11.30 6.37 -4.78
N LEU A 244 10.89 7.44 -4.11
CA LEU A 244 11.64 8.17 -3.09
C LEU A 244 10.62 8.69 -2.07
N ALA A 245 10.91 8.55 -0.77
CA ALA A 245 10.03 9.09 0.27
C ALA A 245 10.82 9.93 1.30
N PHE A 246 10.23 11.05 1.68
CA PHE A 246 10.60 11.82 2.86
C PHE A 246 9.50 11.60 3.90
N ALA A 247 9.73 10.64 4.80
CA ALA A 247 8.72 10.08 5.70
C ALA A 247 9.24 10.04 7.14
N TYR A 248 8.68 9.13 7.93
CA TYR A 248 9.04 8.97 9.34
C TYR A 248 9.26 7.50 9.69
N ASP A 249 10.08 7.26 10.71
CA ASP A 249 10.23 5.93 11.29
C ASP A 249 8.91 5.50 11.95
N ILE A 250 8.47 4.26 11.71
CA ILE A 250 7.18 3.81 12.26
C ILE A 250 7.24 3.54 13.75
N GLN A 251 8.39 3.14 14.29
CA GLN A 251 8.57 2.85 15.71
C GLN A 251 8.87 4.14 16.49
N HIS A 252 9.61 5.06 15.87
CA HIS A 252 10.03 6.35 16.42
C HIS A 252 9.53 7.52 15.56
N PRO A 253 8.24 7.86 15.60
CA PRO A 253 7.60 8.79 14.65
C PRO A 253 8.13 10.24 14.71
N SER A 254 8.99 10.57 15.64
CA SER A 254 9.73 11.83 15.67
C SER A 254 10.97 11.84 14.76
N ARG A 255 11.43 10.66 14.29
CA ARG A 255 12.60 10.54 13.44
C ARG A 255 12.18 10.63 11.97
N VAL A 256 12.79 11.57 11.27
CA VAL A 256 12.63 11.68 9.81
C VAL A 256 13.48 10.63 9.14
N MET A 257 12.89 9.98 8.12
CA MET A 257 13.53 8.98 7.27
C MET A 257 13.48 9.43 5.82
N ILE A 258 14.60 9.27 5.11
CA ILE A 258 14.65 9.34 3.66
C ILE A 258 14.77 7.91 3.15
N SER A 259 13.77 7.46 2.40
CA SER A 259 13.73 6.12 1.81
C SER A 259 13.97 6.22 0.32
N ILE A 260 15.01 5.55 -0.18
CA ILE A 260 15.54 5.70 -1.55
C ILE A 260 15.43 4.36 -2.26
N GLY A 261 14.75 4.34 -3.41
CA GLY A 261 14.76 3.23 -4.37
C GLY A 261 16.06 3.17 -5.21
N GLY A 262 16.02 2.56 -6.40
CA GLY A 262 17.23 2.23 -7.17
C GLY A 262 17.83 3.37 -8.01
N ILE A 263 17.01 4.32 -8.45
CA ILE A 263 17.34 5.24 -9.58
C ILE A 263 18.49 6.21 -9.26
N ILE A 264 18.56 6.72 -8.03
CA ILE A 264 19.58 7.73 -7.66
C ILE A 264 20.75 7.15 -6.86
N GLY A 265 20.81 5.81 -6.70
CA GLY A 265 21.81 5.15 -5.85
C GLY A 265 21.53 5.32 -4.36
N LEU A 266 22.46 4.91 -3.51
CA LEU A 266 22.30 4.89 -2.04
C LEU A 266 20.96 4.29 -1.60
N ILE A 267 20.61 3.14 -2.20
CA ILE A 267 19.41 2.38 -1.86
C ILE A 267 19.36 2.14 -0.34
N GLY A 268 18.23 2.43 0.26
CA GLY A 268 18.06 2.22 1.70
C GLY A 268 17.16 3.25 2.37
N LYS A 269 16.98 3.07 3.66
CA LYS A 269 16.30 4.04 4.53
C LYS A 269 17.34 4.73 5.43
N TRP A 270 17.33 6.04 5.42
CA TRP A 270 18.36 6.85 6.03
C TRP A 270 17.77 7.87 6.99
N ASN A 271 18.39 8.02 8.15
CA ASN A 271 18.12 9.13 9.03
C ASN A 271 18.83 10.40 8.51
N ILE A 272 18.30 11.56 8.85
CA ILE A 272 18.97 12.86 8.71
C ILE A 272 19.59 13.28 10.05
N ILE A 273 20.56 14.18 10.02
CA ILE A 273 21.13 14.75 11.25
C ILE A 273 20.25 15.90 11.77
N SER A 274 20.35 16.21 13.05
CA SER A 274 19.52 17.21 13.73
C SER A 274 19.68 18.65 13.22
N THR A 275 20.76 18.93 12.48
CA THR A 275 21.01 20.24 11.87
C THR A 275 20.42 20.38 10.46
N ASP A 276 19.97 19.29 9.87
CA ASP A 276 19.34 19.33 8.55
C ASP A 276 17.92 19.91 8.66
N ILE A 277 17.48 20.65 7.62
CA ILE A 277 16.13 21.18 7.57
C ILE A 277 15.12 20.03 7.46
N LEU A 278 14.02 20.11 8.22
CA LEU A 278 12.98 19.10 8.13
C LEU A 278 12.29 19.14 6.76
N PRO A 279 12.00 18.00 6.12
CA PRO A 279 11.30 17.95 4.84
C PRO A 279 9.96 18.70 4.84
N SER A 280 9.24 18.71 5.96
CA SER A 280 7.98 19.45 6.13
C SER A 280 8.15 20.99 6.19
N GLN A 281 9.38 21.48 6.35
CA GLN A 281 9.72 22.91 6.36
C GLN A 281 10.36 23.36 5.04
N ALA A 282 10.85 22.42 4.24
CA ALA A 282 11.48 22.68 2.97
C ALA A 282 10.44 22.95 1.87
N ASN A 283 10.57 24.06 1.16
CA ASN A 283 9.65 24.49 0.10
C ASN A 283 10.41 25.14 -1.08
N THR A 284 9.72 25.62 -2.08
CA THR A 284 10.35 26.21 -3.29
C THR A 284 11.25 27.41 -2.99
N SER A 285 11.01 28.17 -1.92
CA SER A 285 11.86 29.31 -1.53
C SER A 285 13.13 28.90 -0.76
N THR A 286 13.23 27.65 -0.31
CA THR A 286 14.37 27.14 0.44
C THR A 286 15.62 26.98 -0.45
N GLY A 287 15.43 26.78 -1.76
CA GLY A 287 16.51 26.51 -2.69
C GLY A 287 17.06 25.08 -2.57
N LYS A 288 18.35 24.93 -2.88
CA LYS A 288 19.06 23.64 -2.74
C LYS A 288 19.24 23.30 -1.26
N ILE A 289 18.88 22.09 -0.90
CA ILE A 289 19.00 21.52 0.44
C ILE A 289 20.01 20.37 0.40
N THR A 290 20.82 20.27 1.43
CA THR A 290 21.78 19.17 1.60
C THR A 290 21.36 18.34 2.81
N TYR A 291 21.15 17.04 2.59
CA TYR A 291 20.87 16.06 3.65
C TYR A 291 22.07 15.14 3.85
N HIS A 292 22.45 14.96 5.10
CA HIS A 292 23.44 13.98 5.53
C HIS A 292 22.75 12.64 5.79
N LEU A 293 22.89 11.70 4.86
CA LEU A 293 22.28 10.38 4.96
C LEU A 293 23.04 9.53 5.99
N CYS A 294 22.38 9.15 7.06
CA CYS A 294 22.98 8.48 8.19
C CYS A 294 22.25 7.18 8.55
N PHE A 295 23.00 6.23 9.09
CA PHE A 295 22.47 5.05 9.76
C PHE A 295 22.56 5.25 11.26
N ILE A 296 21.45 5.01 11.98
CA ILE A 296 21.42 4.93 13.44
C ILE A 296 21.25 3.44 13.77
N ASP A 297 22.22 2.87 14.49
CA ASP A 297 22.13 1.49 14.92
C ASP A 297 20.99 1.33 15.95
N PRO A 298 19.96 0.53 15.66
CA PRO A 298 18.83 0.35 16.57
C PRO A 298 19.24 -0.29 17.92
N ASN A 299 20.33 -1.04 17.96
CA ASN A 299 20.84 -1.63 19.20
C ASN A 299 21.62 -0.62 20.04
N TYR A 300 22.08 0.46 19.43
CA TYR A 300 22.88 1.50 20.08
C TYR A 300 22.37 2.90 19.68
N PRO A 301 21.11 3.25 19.97
CA PRO A 301 20.45 4.47 19.46
C PRO A 301 21.09 5.76 19.96
N ASN A 302 21.88 5.70 21.04
CA ASN A 302 22.59 6.84 21.62
C ASN A 302 24.01 7.05 21.02
N ASN A 303 24.48 6.14 20.16
CA ASN A 303 25.73 6.33 19.45
C ASN A 303 25.58 7.41 18.36
N PRO A 304 26.66 8.13 18.02
CA PRO A 304 26.62 9.07 16.90
C PRO A 304 26.16 8.40 15.62
N PRO A 305 25.30 9.06 14.82
CA PRO A 305 24.88 8.54 13.52
C PRO A 305 26.07 8.26 12.61
N ILE A 306 26.05 7.12 11.94
CA ILE A 306 27.10 6.74 10.98
C ILE A 306 26.74 7.31 9.62
N LYS A 307 27.46 8.30 9.13
CA LYS A 307 27.25 8.89 7.79
C LYS A 307 27.47 7.84 6.71
N LYS A 308 26.57 7.77 5.76
CA LYS A 308 26.57 6.82 4.63
C LYS A 308 26.70 7.53 3.26
N GLY A 309 26.36 8.80 3.21
CA GLY A 309 26.44 9.62 2.01
C GLY A 309 25.77 10.96 2.20
N LEU A 310 25.51 11.60 1.08
CA LEU A 310 24.92 12.92 1.00
C LEU A 310 23.86 12.92 -0.09
N MET A 311 22.75 13.61 0.15
CA MET A 311 21.73 13.91 -0.84
C MET A 311 21.61 15.41 -0.96
N ILE A 312 21.60 15.91 -2.18
CA ILE A 312 21.14 17.26 -2.47
C ILE A 312 19.78 17.19 -3.16
N VAL A 313 18.88 18.06 -2.73
CA VAL A 313 17.52 18.13 -3.28
C VAL A 313 17.05 19.57 -3.36
N GLN A 314 16.23 19.88 -4.36
CA GLN A 314 15.60 21.18 -4.54
C GLN A 314 14.19 21.00 -5.08
N LEU A 315 13.20 21.62 -4.42
CA LEU A 315 11.87 21.75 -5.04
C LEU A 315 11.99 22.77 -6.18
N THR A 316 11.71 22.31 -7.41
CA THR A 316 11.66 23.17 -8.59
C THR A 316 10.31 23.85 -8.75
N ASP A 317 9.27 23.18 -8.29
CA ASP A 317 7.91 23.69 -8.10
C ASP A 317 7.16 22.86 -7.03
N ASP A 318 5.86 23.07 -6.83
CA ASP A 318 5.07 22.38 -5.80
C ASP A 318 4.91 20.86 -6.04
N THR A 319 5.24 20.39 -7.26
CA THR A 319 5.02 19.01 -7.71
C THR A 319 6.26 18.31 -8.24
N HIS A 320 7.39 19.03 -8.37
CA HIS A 320 8.67 18.47 -8.87
C HIS A 320 9.83 18.81 -7.98
N ILE A 321 10.73 17.84 -7.88
CA ILE A 321 12.03 18.00 -7.21
C ILE A 321 13.16 17.57 -8.14
N LYS A 322 14.30 18.25 -8.03
CA LYS A 322 15.58 17.80 -8.56
C LYS A 322 16.39 17.20 -7.43
N VAL A 323 16.94 15.99 -7.63
CA VAL A 323 17.63 15.23 -6.57
C VAL A 323 18.85 14.51 -7.11
N GLU A 324 19.90 14.42 -6.29
CA GLU A 324 21.13 13.68 -6.57
C GLU A 324 21.74 13.17 -5.26
N THR A 325 22.42 12.02 -5.31
CA THR A 325 23.08 11.41 -4.15
C THR A 325 24.58 11.20 -4.41
N PHE A 326 25.36 11.22 -3.34
CA PHE A 326 26.82 11.08 -3.35
C PHE A 326 27.25 10.09 -2.28
N THR A 327 28.07 9.12 -2.66
CA THR A 327 28.60 8.09 -1.76
C THR A 327 29.84 8.55 -0.97
N ASP A 328 30.44 9.67 -1.35
CA ASP A 328 31.59 10.21 -0.62
C ASP A 328 31.15 10.80 0.73
N ILE A 329 31.49 10.10 1.80
CA ILE A 329 31.13 10.47 3.16
C ILE A 329 31.89 11.70 3.69
N THR A 330 32.91 12.16 2.99
CA THR A 330 33.69 13.37 3.37
C THR A 330 33.03 14.66 2.92
N LEU A 331 32.14 14.59 1.91
CA LEU A 331 31.41 15.77 1.41
C LEU A 331 30.52 16.35 2.50
N THR A 332 30.54 17.65 2.63
CA THR A 332 29.60 18.41 3.48
C THR A 332 28.53 19.14 2.67
N ASP A 333 28.77 19.35 1.39
CA ASP A 333 27.85 19.91 0.39
C ASP A 333 28.25 19.43 -1.02
N ALA A 334 27.37 19.63 -1.99
CA ALA A 334 27.59 19.28 -3.40
C ALA A 334 26.79 20.22 -4.32
N VAL A 335 27.07 20.12 -5.62
CA VAL A 335 26.31 20.81 -6.66
C VAL A 335 25.72 19.78 -7.62
N PHE A 336 24.54 20.06 -8.16
CA PHE A 336 23.93 19.19 -9.17
C PHE A 336 24.80 19.10 -10.43
N ASP A 337 24.94 17.87 -10.91
CA ASP A 337 25.56 17.60 -12.21
C ASP A 337 24.58 16.87 -13.16
N SER A 338 25.11 16.17 -14.17
CA SER A 338 24.32 15.43 -15.15
C SER A 338 23.64 14.17 -14.60
N ASN A 339 24.02 13.72 -13.39
CA ASN A 339 23.43 12.54 -12.74
C ASN A 339 22.14 12.88 -11.98
N ALA A 340 21.91 14.16 -11.72
CA ALA A 340 20.69 14.61 -11.05
C ALA A 340 19.42 14.13 -11.78
N LYS A 341 18.44 13.70 -11.02
CA LYS A 341 17.15 13.19 -11.53
C LYS A 341 16.00 14.10 -11.11
N ILE A 342 14.96 14.11 -11.92
CA ILE A 342 13.69 14.78 -11.59
C ILE A 342 12.74 13.74 -11.07
N TYR A 343 12.08 14.07 -9.97
CA TYR A 343 10.99 13.31 -9.41
C TYR A 343 9.73 14.18 -9.35
N ALA A 344 8.56 13.56 -9.49
CA ALA A 344 7.26 14.23 -9.46
C ALA A 344 6.31 13.52 -8.47
N ARG A 345 5.24 14.22 -8.07
CA ARG A 345 4.15 13.66 -7.26
C ARG A 345 2.78 14.12 -7.73
#